data_fd2127f2b8312da414959248c7f0ece8
#
_entry.id   fd2127f2b8312da414959248c7f0ece8
#
_cell.length_a   1.000
_cell.length_b   1.000
_cell.length_c   1.000
_cell.angle_alpha   90.00
_cell.angle_beta   90.00
_cell.angle_gamma   90.00
#
_symmetry.space_group_name_H-M   'P 1'
#
loop_
_entity.id
_entity.type
_entity.pdbx_description
1 polymer ?
#
loop_
_entity_poly.entity_id
_entity_poly.type
_entity_poly.pdbx_seq_one_letter_code
_entity_poly.pdbx_strand_id
1 'polypeptide(L)'
;MGVMKSPRILLQLSAAAWIGSAVFTARAEITIDMVYIGDAGNPADQAFGTSPAFGSVAYDYLIGTYEVTNSQYAAFLNAVATTVDTYLLYPPTENPSNPGNAKNILHPLSRGISQQPVAGGFSYTVAPDMADKPADFMTWFSAARFANWMANGQPTGLQNAQTTENGAYTLNGIMSGGFSLARNAVNPNTSSATTFWIPSENEWYKAAYYDPTYTNEYGYNYWLYATGNNTIPDIATATATGGIANPGPNVANYAGGCTWNGQIENLTTVGSAMCASHYGTFDQAGNVWEWSEGIEVKTAGDNSTYNVRGLRQGSSNDPAVGQQGQVYLAASFGNNGALPDAYFWNAGFRLAAIPEPSAAWLVLLAGGIAWIVLKIGRHGKCAKNHPLENP
;
A
#
# COMPACT_ATOMS: atom_id res chain seq x y z
N MET A 1 3.13 -32.29 88.29
CA MET A 1 3.44 -32.73 86.95
C MET A 1 2.54 -31.96 86.01
N GLY A 2 3.03 -30.83 85.49
CA GLY A 2 2.31 -29.96 84.62
C GLY A 2 2.96 -30.02 83.28
N VAL A 3 2.18 -30.34 82.22
CA VAL A 3 2.61 -30.40 80.81
C VAL A 3 2.45 -29.03 80.21
N MET A 4 3.57 -28.39 79.86
CA MET A 4 3.58 -27.15 79.11
C MET A 4 3.18 -27.42 77.68
N LYS A 5 2.11 -26.70 77.17
CA LYS A 5 1.75 -26.65 75.78
C LYS A 5 2.50 -25.48 75.14
N SER A 6 3.30 -25.80 74.08
CA SER A 6 4.01 -24.85 73.27
C SER A 6 3.04 -24.12 72.25
N PRO A 7 3.11 -22.78 72.09
CA PRO A 7 2.27 -22.11 71.06
C PRO A 7 2.85 -22.28 69.64
N ARG A 8 2.04 -22.74 68.75
CA ARG A 8 2.34 -22.70 67.29
C ARG A 8 2.10 -21.29 66.76
N ILE A 9 3.16 -20.63 66.29
CA ILE A 9 3.10 -19.40 65.60
C ILE A 9 2.76 -19.74 64.16
N LEU A 10 1.57 -19.35 63.66
CA LEU A 10 1.20 -19.36 62.27
C LEU A 10 1.77 -18.10 61.57
N LEU A 11 2.80 -18.27 60.79
CA LEU A 11 3.27 -17.21 59.87
C LEU A 11 2.33 -17.16 58.65
N GLN A 12 1.46 -16.15 58.57
CA GLN A 12 0.73 -15.84 57.32
C GLN A 12 1.64 -15.02 56.44
N LEU A 13 2.15 -15.63 55.35
CA LEU A 13 2.78 -14.94 54.27
C LEU A 13 1.67 -14.41 53.31
N SER A 14 1.36 -13.12 53.45
CA SER A 14 0.55 -12.42 52.46
C SER A 14 1.43 -12.03 51.25
N ALA A 15 1.37 -12.83 50.21
CA ALA A 15 1.93 -12.45 48.91
C ALA A 15 0.97 -11.43 48.26
N ALA A 16 1.30 -10.14 48.33
CA ALA A 16 0.64 -9.11 47.55
C ALA A 16 1.15 -9.23 46.10
N ALA A 17 0.36 -9.85 45.25
CA ALA A 17 0.60 -9.82 43.80
C ALA A 17 0.27 -8.43 43.29
N TRP A 18 1.30 -7.65 42.93
CA TRP A 18 1.15 -6.45 42.14
C TRP A 18 0.84 -6.86 40.72
N ILE A 19 -0.44 -6.89 40.35
CA ILE A 19 -0.86 -6.94 38.95
C ILE A 19 -0.77 -5.50 38.45
N GLY A 20 0.37 -5.16 37.87
CA GLY A 20 0.50 -3.93 37.11
C GLY A 20 -0.42 -4.04 35.90
N SER A 21 -1.56 -3.35 35.92
CA SER A 21 -2.39 -3.16 34.72
C SER A 21 -1.61 -2.30 33.74
N ALA A 22 -0.87 -2.92 32.82
CA ALA A 22 -0.42 -2.24 31.66
C ALA A 22 -1.69 -1.85 30.88
N VAL A 23 -2.02 -0.57 30.89
CA VAL A 23 -3.03 0.00 30.01
C VAL A 23 -2.44 -0.07 28.61
N PHE A 24 -2.67 -1.18 27.92
CA PHE A 24 -2.50 -1.22 26.48
C PHE A 24 -3.59 -0.34 25.89
N THR A 25 -3.25 0.91 25.57
CA THR A 25 -4.06 1.69 24.65
C THR A 25 -3.99 0.95 23.32
N ALA A 26 -5.02 0.18 23.01
CA ALA A 26 -5.19 -0.40 21.70
C ALA A 26 -5.28 0.78 20.72
N ARG A 27 -4.22 1.02 19.96
CA ARG A 27 -4.24 1.91 18.81
C ARG A 27 -5.10 1.21 17.77
N ALA A 28 -6.05 1.94 17.19
CA ALA A 28 -6.77 1.42 16.04
C ALA A 28 -5.77 1.22 14.90
N GLU A 29 -5.56 -0.04 14.49
CA GLU A 29 -4.83 -0.37 13.28
C GLU A 29 -5.59 0.22 12.09
N ILE A 30 -4.86 0.77 11.13
CA ILE A 30 -5.49 1.18 9.87
C ILE A 30 -5.77 -0.05 9.02
N THR A 31 -6.82 0.03 8.23
CA THR A 31 -7.14 -0.95 7.19
C THR A 31 -6.94 -0.32 5.83
N ILE A 32 -6.54 -1.13 4.85
CA ILE A 32 -6.53 -0.78 3.43
C ILE A 32 -7.65 -1.60 2.78
N ASP A 33 -8.60 -0.92 2.17
CA ASP A 33 -9.63 -1.58 1.38
C ASP A 33 -8.97 -2.20 0.15
N MET A 34 -9.17 -3.50 -0.06
CA MET A 34 -8.49 -4.27 -1.10
C MET A 34 -9.50 -4.97 -1.99
N VAL A 35 -9.20 -5.05 -3.28
CA VAL A 35 -9.92 -5.87 -4.25
C VAL A 35 -9.06 -7.05 -4.71
N TYR A 36 -9.73 -8.16 -5.04
CA TYR A 36 -9.07 -9.36 -5.54
C TYR A 36 -8.87 -9.28 -7.05
N ILE A 37 -7.63 -9.52 -7.49
CA ILE A 37 -7.24 -9.58 -8.89
C ILE A 37 -6.97 -11.05 -9.24
N GLY A 38 -7.94 -11.66 -9.92
CA GLY A 38 -7.90 -13.03 -10.39
C GLY A 38 -7.20 -13.19 -11.75
N ASP A 39 -7.60 -14.23 -12.49
CA ASP A 39 -7.12 -14.51 -13.85
C ASP A 39 -5.59 -14.65 -13.94
N ALA A 40 -5.01 -15.43 -13.02
CA ALA A 40 -3.58 -15.73 -13.01
C ALA A 40 -3.12 -16.30 -14.36
N GLY A 41 -1.99 -15.79 -14.86
CA GLY A 41 -1.44 -16.22 -16.16
C GLY A 41 -2.07 -15.50 -17.38
N ASN A 42 -2.80 -14.41 -17.17
CA ASN A 42 -3.31 -13.58 -18.27
C ASN A 42 -2.17 -13.12 -19.20
N PRO A 43 -2.41 -12.99 -20.52
CA PRO A 43 -1.42 -12.47 -21.45
C PRO A 43 -1.11 -11.00 -21.18
N ALA A 44 0.10 -10.54 -21.56
CA ALA A 44 0.43 -9.13 -21.56
C ALA A 44 -0.32 -8.37 -22.67
N ASP A 45 -0.53 -7.07 -22.46
CA ASP A 45 -1.13 -6.19 -23.45
C ASP A 45 -0.19 -5.93 -24.62
N GLN A 46 -0.60 -6.37 -25.81
CA GLN A 46 0.12 -6.11 -27.07
C GLN A 46 -0.57 -5.01 -27.90
N ALA A 47 -1.73 -4.53 -27.47
CA ALA A 47 -2.56 -3.62 -28.24
C ALA A 47 -2.05 -2.18 -28.19
N PHE A 48 -1.68 -1.73 -26.99
CA PHE A 48 -1.40 -0.32 -26.74
C PHE A 48 0.08 0.03 -26.72
N GLY A 49 0.93 -0.85 -27.29
CA GLY A 49 2.23 -0.45 -27.83
C GLY A 49 3.33 -0.10 -26.84
N THR A 50 3.23 -0.55 -25.60
CA THR A 50 4.36 -0.45 -24.67
C THR A 50 5.39 -1.54 -25.01
N SER A 51 6.66 -1.19 -25.05
CA SER A 51 7.76 -2.17 -25.19
C SER A 51 8.69 -1.97 -24.00
N PRO A 52 8.73 -2.93 -23.03
CA PRO A 52 8.02 -4.21 -23.03
C PRO A 52 6.51 -4.09 -22.81
N ALA A 53 5.74 -5.10 -23.22
CA ALA A 53 4.31 -5.20 -22.97
C ALA A 53 4.05 -5.50 -21.49
N PHE A 54 3.06 -4.85 -20.89
CA PHE A 54 2.73 -4.96 -19.47
C PHE A 54 1.44 -5.75 -19.22
N GLY A 55 1.15 -6.02 -17.93
CA GLY A 55 -0.11 -6.55 -17.43
C GLY A 55 -0.17 -8.05 -17.25
N SER A 56 0.82 -8.85 -17.69
CA SER A 56 0.85 -10.28 -17.40
C SER A 56 1.29 -10.56 -15.97
N VAL A 57 0.43 -11.26 -15.19
CA VAL A 57 0.70 -11.66 -13.81
C VAL A 57 0.38 -13.15 -13.65
N ALA A 58 1.36 -13.92 -13.18
CA ALA A 58 1.25 -15.38 -13.10
C ALA A 58 0.49 -15.89 -11.86
N TYR A 59 0.01 -15.01 -10.99
CA TYR A 59 -0.63 -15.32 -9.72
C TYR A 59 -1.76 -14.36 -9.42
N ASP A 60 -2.65 -14.78 -8.54
CA ASP A 60 -3.69 -13.93 -7.99
C ASP A 60 -3.14 -13.08 -6.84
N TYR A 61 -3.65 -11.86 -6.69
CA TYR A 61 -3.22 -10.95 -5.64
C TYR A 61 -4.35 -10.02 -5.21
N LEU A 62 -4.14 -9.30 -4.14
CA LEU A 62 -4.98 -8.17 -3.73
C LEU A 62 -4.29 -6.86 -4.11
N ILE A 63 -5.07 -5.84 -4.42
CA ILE A 63 -4.57 -4.48 -4.61
C ILE A 63 -5.49 -3.49 -3.93
N GLY A 64 -4.95 -2.36 -3.45
CA GLY A 64 -5.75 -1.29 -2.86
C GLY A 64 -6.87 -0.84 -3.80
N THR A 65 -8.09 -0.88 -3.30
CA THR A 65 -9.26 -0.35 -4.01
C THR A 65 -9.02 1.11 -4.42
N TYR A 66 -8.33 1.84 -3.54
CA TYR A 66 -7.98 3.24 -3.68
C TYR A 66 -6.48 3.46 -3.45
N GLU A 67 -6.01 4.67 -3.72
CA GLU A 67 -4.72 5.16 -3.26
C GLU A 67 -4.70 5.22 -1.72
N VAL A 68 -3.51 5.15 -1.11
CA VAL A 68 -3.35 5.38 0.34
C VAL A 68 -3.77 6.81 0.67
N THR A 69 -4.66 6.96 1.64
CA THR A 69 -5.24 8.26 2.01
C THR A 69 -4.39 9.03 3.02
N ASN A 70 -4.65 10.34 3.15
CA ASN A 70 -4.02 11.17 4.16
C ASN A 70 -4.25 10.65 5.58
N SER A 71 -5.44 10.14 5.90
CA SER A 71 -5.72 9.54 7.21
C SER A 71 -4.83 8.34 7.49
N GLN A 72 -4.68 7.45 6.53
CA GLN A 72 -3.84 6.26 6.65
C GLN A 72 -2.37 6.63 6.79
N TYR A 73 -1.90 7.58 5.96
CA TYR A 73 -0.51 8.01 6.02
C TYR A 73 -0.18 8.81 7.29
N ALA A 74 -1.10 9.66 7.78
CA ALA A 74 -0.94 10.35 9.06
C ALA A 74 -0.87 9.37 10.25
N ALA A 75 -1.62 8.28 10.21
CA ALA A 75 -1.52 7.23 11.20
C ALA A 75 -0.13 6.56 11.21
N PHE A 76 0.45 6.31 10.04
CA PHE A 76 1.82 5.85 9.89
C PHE A 76 2.83 6.84 10.48
N LEU A 77 2.76 8.11 10.11
CA LEU A 77 3.64 9.14 10.66
C LEU A 77 3.55 9.22 12.19
N ASN A 78 2.33 9.18 12.75
CA ASN A 78 2.11 9.14 14.19
C ASN A 78 2.57 7.83 14.85
N ALA A 79 2.83 6.78 14.07
CA ALA A 79 3.41 5.54 14.58
C ALA A 79 4.92 5.60 14.71
N VAL A 80 5.60 6.20 13.72
CA VAL A 80 7.05 5.99 13.54
C VAL A 80 7.86 7.27 13.42
N ALA A 81 7.24 8.45 13.37
CA ALA A 81 7.92 9.73 13.15
C ALA A 81 7.65 10.79 14.24
N THR A 82 7.05 10.41 15.37
CA THR A 82 6.68 11.36 16.42
C THR A 82 7.85 11.90 17.21
N THR A 83 8.92 11.14 17.40
CA THR A 83 10.11 11.60 18.13
C THR A 83 11.13 12.24 17.18
N VAL A 84 11.38 11.59 16.08
CA VAL A 84 12.29 12.04 15.02
C VAL A 84 11.82 11.42 13.70
N ASP A 85 11.88 12.19 12.62
CA ASP A 85 11.63 11.71 11.27
C ASP A 85 12.95 11.55 10.52
N THR A 86 13.63 10.45 10.77
CA THR A 86 15.00 10.17 10.30
C THR A 86 15.07 10.12 8.78
N TYR A 87 14.03 9.58 8.13
CA TYR A 87 14.02 9.35 6.69
C TYR A 87 13.07 10.27 5.94
N LEU A 88 12.71 11.41 6.56
CA LEU A 88 11.89 12.45 5.93
C LEU A 88 10.59 11.89 5.33
N LEU A 89 9.88 11.05 6.10
CA LEU A 89 8.59 10.50 5.73
C LEU A 89 7.53 11.61 5.59
N TYR A 90 7.62 12.62 6.43
CA TYR A 90 6.90 13.88 6.24
C TYR A 90 7.76 14.80 5.38
N PRO A 91 7.33 15.16 4.16
CA PRO A 91 8.17 15.86 3.23
C PRO A 91 8.62 17.21 3.80
N PRO A 92 9.91 17.56 3.63
CA PRO A 92 10.42 18.83 4.12
C PRO A 92 9.77 20.01 3.39
N THR A 93 9.81 21.19 4.01
CA THR A 93 9.27 22.44 3.41
C THR A 93 10.07 22.89 2.18
N GLU A 94 11.30 22.40 2.03
CA GLU A 94 12.16 22.64 0.87
C GLU A 94 12.63 21.30 0.30
N ASN A 95 12.70 21.17 -1.02
CA ASN A 95 13.22 19.95 -1.65
C ASN A 95 14.74 19.84 -1.42
N PRO A 96 15.23 18.90 -0.61
CA PRO A 96 16.65 18.75 -0.37
C PRO A 96 17.46 18.42 -1.63
N SER A 97 16.81 17.81 -2.64
CA SER A 97 17.43 17.48 -3.93
C SER A 97 17.43 18.66 -4.92
N ASN A 98 16.67 19.73 -4.64
CA ASN A 98 16.63 20.94 -5.47
C ASN A 98 16.32 22.19 -4.63
N PRO A 99 17.26 22.66 -3.80
CA PRO A 99 17.06 23.72 -2.80
C PRO A 99 16.76 25.11 -3.37
N GLY A 100 16.73 25.28 -4.68
CA GLY A 100 16.38 26.55 -5.35
C GLY A 100 14.99 26.56 -5.98
N ASN A 101 14.26 25.45 -6.00
CA ASN A 101 12.98 25.33 -6.66
C ASN A 101 11.82 25.18 -5.65
N ALA A 102 11.69 26.16 -4.76
CA ALA A 102 10.59 26.23 -3.79
C ALA A 102 9.19 26.27 -4.43
N LYS A 103 9.09 26.48 -5.74
CA LYS A 103 7.80 26.55 -6.43
C LYS A 103 7.06 25.21 -6.50
N ASN A 104 7.76 24.08 -6.38
CA ASN A 104 7.17 22.75 -6.49
C ASN A 104 6.86 22.09 -5.13
N ILE A 105 7.10 22.76 -4.00
CA ILE A 105 6.90 22.17 -2.66
C ILE A 105 5.88 22.94 -1.82
N LEU A 106 5.63 24.18 -2.15
CA LEU A 106 4.78 25.06 -1.37
C LEU A 106 3.42 25.29 -2.03
N HIS A 107 2.60 24.26 -2.11
CA HIS A 107 1.18 24.46 -1.91
C HIS A 107 0.85 24.05 -0.45
N PRO A 108 0.97 24.95 0.54
CA PRO A 108 0.66 24.63 1.94
C PRO A 108 -0.76 24.13 2.13
N LEU A 109 -1.64 24.42 1.15
CA LEU A 109 -3.06 24.09 1.17
C LEU A 109 -3.38 22.74 0.46
N SER A 110 -2.48 22.17 -0.36
CA SER A 110 -2.68 20.86 -0.97
C SER A 110 -2.16 19.71 -0.09
N ARG A 111 -1.31 20.00 0.89
CA ARG A 111 -0.89 18.99 1.86
C ARG A 111 -2.05 18.65 2.78
N GLY A 112 -2.54 17.41 2.68
CA GLY A 112 -3.59 16.95 3.57
C GLY A 112 -3.16 16.78 5.02
N ILE A 113 -1.85 16.71 5.29
CA ILE A 113 -1.28 16.43 6.61
C ILE A 113 -0.41 17.60 7.07
N SER A 114 -0.58 17.99 8.34
CA SER A 114 0.22 19.01 9.02
C SER A 114 1.04 18.40 10.15
N GLN A 115 2.33 18.72 10.19
CA GLN A 115 3.21 18.40 11.31
C GLN A 115 3.14 19.53 12.34
N GLN A 116 2.92 19.18 13.62
CA GLN A 116 2.88 20.11 14.73
C GLN A 116 3.96 19.75 15.75
N PRO A 117 4.80 20.69 16.18
CA PRO A 117 5.73 20.45 17.26
C PRO A 117 4.97 20.24 18.57
N VAL A 118 5.36 19.22 19.33
CA VAL A 118 4.85 18.90 20.68
C VAL A 118 6.01 18.63 21.62
N ALA A 119 5.74 18.56 22.93
CA ALA A 119 6.80 18.23 23.88
C ALA A 119 7.44 16.87 23.55
N GLY A 120 8.74 16.88 23.21
CA GLY A 120 9.52 15.69 22.88
C GLY A 120 9.41 15.21 21.44
N GLY A 121 8.84 16.01 20.52
CA GLY A 121 8.81 15.65 19.09
C GLY A 121 7.69 16.30 18.29
N PHE A 122 6.90 15.47 17.58
CA PHE A 122 5.90 15.89 16.63
C PHE A 122 4.59 15.13 16.76
N SER A 123 3.50 15.74 16.31
CA SER A 123 2.23 15.10 16.01
C SER A 123 1.79 15.46 14.60
N TYR A 124 1.05 14.57 13.97
CA TYR A 124 0.57 14.74 12.59
C TYR A 124 -0.95 14.74 12.59
N THR A 125 -1.54 15.77 12.04
CA THR A 125 -2.99 15.95 11.96
C THR A 125 -3.41 16.12 10.52
N VAL A 126 -4.58 15.59 10.19
CA VAL A 126 -5.15 15.72 8.85
C VAL A 126 -6.00 16.99 8.79
N ALA A 127 -5.85 17.76 7.73
CA ALA A 127 -6.65 18.95 7.50
C ALA A 127 -8.13 18.60 7.28
N PRO A 128 -9.07 19.48 7.60
CA PRO A 128 -10.50 19.28 7.30
C PRO A 128 -10.69 18.90 5.82
N ASP A 129 -11.62 17.99 5.55
CA ASP A 129 -11.98 17.49 4.23
C ASP A 129 -10.85 16.80 3.43
N MET A 130 -9.64 16.65 4.03
CA MET A 130 -8.49 16.01 3.40
C MET A 130 -8.32 14.53 3.82
N ALA A 131 -9.10 14.04 4.75
CA ALA A 131 -8.95 12.70 5.36
C ALA A 131 -8.91 11.58 4.31
N ASP A 132 -9.85 11.61 3.39
CA ASP A 132 -10.07 10.60 2.36
C ASP A 132 -9.57 11.04 0.96
N LYS A 133 -8.66 12.00 0.91
CA LYS A 133 -7.90 12.33 -0.30
C LYS A 133 -6.62 11.50 -0.33
N PRO A 134 -6.04 11.19 -1.50
CA PRO A 134 -4.75 10.55 -1.58
C PRO A 134 -3.68 11.28 -0.78
N ALA A 135 -2.83 10.54 -0.12
CA ALA A 135 -1.58 11.07 0.40
C ALA A 135 -0.61 11.32 -0.76
N ASP A 136 -0.04 12.50 -0.78
CA ASP A 136 0.86 12.97 -1.83
C ASP A 136 2.19 13.52 -1.26
N PHE A 137 3.01 14.18 -2.09
CA PHE A 137 4.32 14.70 -1.69
C PHE A 137 5.27 13.65 -1.14
N MET A 138 5.27 12.46 -1.66
CA MET A 138 6.12 11.39 -1.16
C MET A 138 7.07 10.86 -2.21
N THR A 139 8.18 10.31 -1.72
CA THR A 139 9.16 9.59 -2.51
C THR A 139 8.74 8.12 -2.64
N TRP A 140 9.34 7.40 -3.58
CA TRP A 140 9.20 5.94 -3.63
C TRP A 140 9.67 5.29 -2.31
N PHE A 141 10.73 5.83 -1.68
CA PHE A 141 11.22 5.33 -0.41
C PHE A 141 10.25 5.55 0.75
N SER A 142 9.47 6.63 0.72
CA SER A 142 8.41 6.86 1.71
C SER A 142 7.29 5.83 1.56
N ALA A 143 6.89 5.53 0.32
CA ALA A 143 5.91 4.48 0.02
C ALA A 143 6.43 3.08 0.41
N ALA A 144 7.72 2.78 0.16
CA ALA A 144 8.34 1.51 0.55
C ALA A 144 8.40 1.33 2.08
N ARG A 145 8.67 2.41 2.84
CA ARG A 145 8.64 2.40 4.31
C ARG A 145 7.23 2.19 4.86
N PHE A 146 6.23 2.78 4.22
CA PHE A 146 4.83 2.51 4.55
C PHE A 146 4.47 1.04 4.29
N ALA A 147 4.87 0.47 3.15
CA ALA A 147 4.66 -0.94 2.84
C ALA A 147 5.36 -1.88 3.86
N ASN A 148 6.60 -1.55 4.26
CA ASN A 148 7.32 -2.27 5.33
C ASN A 148 6.55 -2.22 6.64
N TRP A 149 6.09 -1.04 7.04
CA TRP A 149 5.33 -0.84 8.26
C TRP A 149 4.03 -1.67 8.28
N MET A 150 3.29 -1.67 7.17
CA MET A 150 2.10 -2.51 7.00
C MET A 150 2.45 -4.00 7.08
N ALA A 151 3.48 -4.46 6.36
CA ALA A 151 3.92 -5.85 6.36
C ALA A 151 4.46 -6.33 7.72
N ASN A 152 4.88 -5.41 8.58
CA ASN A 152 5.34 -5.68 9.94
C ASN A 152 4.21 -5.64 11.00
N GLY A 153 2.95 -5.46 10.60
CA GLY A 153 1.81 -5.36 11.53
C GLY A 153 1.73 -4.02 12.25
N GLN A 154 2.09 -2.94 11.56
CA GLN A 154 1.92 -1.55 11.99
C GLN A 154 2.60 -1.22 13.35
N PRO A 155 3.87 -1.57 13.55
CA PRO A 155 4.57 -1.33 14.81
C PRO A 155 4.72 0.17 15.11
N THR A 156 4.89 0.52 16.39
CA THR A 156 5.20 1.87 16.83
C THR A 156 6.66 1.98 17.26
N GLY A 157 7.23 3.18 17.17
CA GLY A 157 8.58 3.47 17.65
C GLY A 157 9.44 4.19 16.62
N LEU A 158 10.75 4.13 16.79
CA LEU A 158 11.69 4.77 15.85
C LEU A 158 11.72 4.04 14.50
N GLN A 159 12.06 4.76 13.46
CA GLN A 159 12.30 4.24 12.12
C GLN A 159 13.56 3.36 12.12
N ASN A 160 13.40 2.06 12.17
CA ASN A 160 14.48 1.07 12.26
C ASN A 160 14.09 -0.24 11.55
N ALA A 161 14.93 -1.27 11.69
CA ALA A 161 14.72 -2.56 11.04
C ALA A 161 13.37 -3.21 11.39
N GLN A 162 12.85 -3.03 12.61
CA GLN A 162 11.60 -3.65 13.07
C GLN A 162 10.36 -2.87 12.64
N THR A 163 10.52 -1.63 12.21
CA THR A 163 9.39 -0.75 11.84
C THR A 163 9.35 -0.47 10.35
N THR A 164 10.35 0.22 9.80
CA THR A 164 10.30 0.77 8.44
C THR A 164 11.43 0.31 7.52
N GLU A 165 12.56 -0.17 8.07
CA GLU A 165 13.76 -0.40 7.26
C GLU A 165 13.88 -1.84 6.71
N ASN A 166 13.17 -2.80 7.32
CA ASN A 166 13.00 -4.16 6.81
C ASN A 166 11.52 -4.54 6.81
N GLY A 167 11.14 -5.40 5.88
CA GLY A 167 9.74 -5.85 5.69
C GLY A 167 9.55 -6.32 4.26
N ALA A 168 8.70 -5.65 3.50
CA ALA A 168 8.57 -5.86 2.06
C ALA A 168 9.88 -5.56 1.31
N TYR A 169 10.65 -4.62 1.82
CA TYR A 169 11.94 -4.19 1.24
C TYR A 169 13.01 -4.10 2.33
N THR A 170 14.25 -4.46 2.00
CA THR A 170 15.41 -4.26 2.87
C THR A 170 16.08 -2.92 2.52
N LEU A 171 15.66 -1.86 3.19
CA LEU A 171 16.07 -0.49 2.88
C LEU A 171 17.38 -0.10 3.57
N ASN A 172 17.58 -0.47 4.84
CA ASN A 172 18.82 -0.21 5.60
C ASN A 172 19.30 1.24 5.52
N GLY A 173 18.40 2.21 5.59
CA GLY A 173 18.72 3.62 5.55
C GLY A 173 18.89 4.22 4.16
N ILE A 174 18.66 3.48 3.08
CA ILE A 174 18.73 4.01 1.71
C ILE A 174 17.68 5.09 1.52
N MET A 175 18.08 6.26 1.00
CA MET A 175 17.22 7.39 0.68
C MET A 175 17.39 7.90 -0.76
N SER A 176 18.33 7.35 -1.52
CA SER A 176 18.57 7.70 -2.92
C SER A 176 19.14 6.51 -3.69
N GLY A 177 19.05 6.51 -5.00
CA GLY A 177 19.44 5.37 -5.84
C GLY A 177 18.57 4.15 -5.60
N GLY A 178 19.11 3.04 -5.13
CA GLY A 178 18.35 1.87 -4.68
C GLY A 178 17.59 1.14 -5.79
N PHE A 179 18.03 1.21 -7.04
CA PHE A 179 17.35 0.57 -8.17
C PHE A 179 17.49 -0.96 -8.17
N SER A 180 18.44 -1.51 -7.41
CA SER A 180 18.58 -2.95 -7.20
C SER A 180 17.64 -3.49 -6.09
N LEU A 181 16.92 -2.61 -5.39
CA LEU A 181 15.98 -3.04 -4.36
C LEU A 181 14.82 -3.80 -5.00
N ALA A 182 14.70 -5.06 -4.62
CA ALA A 182 13.59 -5.92 -4.97
C ALA A 182 12.74 -6.22 -3.73
N ARG A 183 11.49 -6.58 -3.97
CA ARG A 183 10.59 -7.07 -2.93
C ARG A 183 11.12 -8.37 -2.31
N ASN A 184 11.12 -8.45 -0.99
CA ASN A 184 11.38 -9.67 -0.26
C ASN A 184 10.19 -10.63 -0.40
N ALA A 185 10.40 -11.84 -0.85
CA ALA A 185 9.36 -12.86 -0.88
C ALA A 185 8.95 -13.30 0.55
N VAL A 186 9.92 -13.25 1.46
CA VAL A 186 9.72 -13.52 2.90
C VAL A 186 10.12 -12.27 3.67
N ASN A 187 9.23 -11.78 4.52
CA ASN A 187 9.49 -10.65 5.40
C ASN A 187 10.53 -11.05 6.45
N PRO A 188 11.70 -10.37 6.52
CA PRO A 188 12.76 -10.72 7.46
C PRO A 188 12.36 -10.61 8.94
N ASN A 189 11.38 -9.75 9.26
CA ASN A 189 10.95 -9.53 10.64
C ASN A 189 9.95 -10.58 11.13
N THR A 190 9.12 -11.11 10.26
CA THR A 190 8.07 -12.09 10.61
C THR A 190 8.42 -13.51 10.22
N SER A 191 9.43 -13.70 9.36
CA SER A 191 9.78 -15.00 8.74
C SER A 191 8.61 -15.65 7.97
N SER A 192 7.62 -14.86 7.58
CA SER A 192 6.46 -15.27 6.79
C SER A 192 6.50 -14.62 5.42
N ALA A 193 5.64 -15.06 4.50
CA ALA A 193 5.50 -14.40 3.22
C ALA A 193 5.19 -12.89 3.42
N THR A 194 5.77 -12.06 2.58
CA THR A 194 5.50 -10.61 2.62
C THR A 194 4.04 -10.34 2.31
N THR A 195 3.34 -9.65 3.20
CA THR A 195 1.88 -9.45 3.13
C THR A 195 1.50 -8.22 2.31
N PHE A 196 2.26 -7.12 2.37
CA PHE A 196 2.00 -5.86 1.67
C PHE A 196 3.24 -5.36 0.94
N TRP A 197 3.05 -4.76 -0.25
CA TRP A 197 4.13 -4.16 -1.06
C TRP A 197 3.59 -3.07 -1.98
N ILE A 198 4.48 -2.30 -2.63
CA ILE A 198 4.13 -1.42 -3.75
C ILE A 198 3.87 -2.30 -4.97
N PRO A 199 2.78 -2.14 -5.73
CA PRO A 199 2.52 -2.96 -6.90
C PRO A 199 3.68 -2.94 -7.89
N SER A 200 4.00 -4.09 -8.47
CA SER A 200 4.82 -4.14 -9.66
C SER A 200 4.08 -3.44 -10.81
N GLU A 201 4.82 -3.09 -11.86
CA GLU A 201 4.25 -2.50 -13.06
C GLU A 201 3.14 -3.37 -13.66
N ASN A 202 3.35 -4.68 -13.70
CA ASN A 202 2.37 -5.62 -14.25
C ASN A 202 1.13 -5.77 -13.37
N GLU A 203 1.30 -5.82 -12.04
CA GLU A 203 0.19 -5.89 -11.08
C GLU A 203 -0.68 -4.63 -11.20
N TRP A 204 -0.04 -3.44 -11.18
CA TRP A 204 -0.76 -2.19 -11.31
C TRP A 204 -1.52 -2.08 -12.63
N TYR A 205 -0.85 -2.43 -13.74
CA TYR A 205 -1.41 -2.37 -15.11
C TYR A 205 -2.58 -3.32 -15.29
N LYS A 206 -2.45 -4.56 -14.81
CA LYS A 206 -3.54 -5.54 -14.87
C LYS A 206 -4.77 -5.06 -14.12
N ALA A 207 -4.59 -4.57 -12.90
CA ALA A 207 -5.69 -4.07 -12.08
C ALA A 207 -6.45 -2.91 -12.74
N ALA A 208 -5.72 -2.03 -13.46
CA ALA A 208 -6.28 -0.86 -14.12
C ALA A 208 -7.04 -1.18 -15.41
N TYR A 209 -6.49 -2.06 -16.25
CA TYR A 209 -6.92 -2.14 -17.66
C TYR A 209 -7.43 -3.51 -18.10
N TYR A 210 -7.03 -4.61 -17.44
CA TYR A 210 -7.40 -5.94 -17.87
C TYR A 210 -8.86 -6.27 -17.53
N ASP A 211 -9.58 -6.81 -18.51
CA ASP A 211 -10.95 -7.30 -18.39
C ASP A 211 -11.13 -8.57 -19.23
N PRO A 212 -11.20 -9.77 -18.61
CA PRO A 212 -11.31 -11.04 -19.32
C PRO A 212 -12.60 -11.16 -20.14
N THR A 213 -13.60 -10.32 -19.86
CA THR A 213 -14.90 -10.34 -20.53
C THR A 213 -14.94 -9.39 -21.76
N TYR A 214 -13.93 -8.54 -21.91
CA TYR A 214 -13.80 -7.58 -23.02
C TYR A 214 -12.72 -8.04 -24.00
N THR A 215 -12.89 -7.73 -25.27
CA THR A 215 -11.86 -7.90 -26.30
C THR A 215 -11.84 -6.66 -27.18
N ASN A 216 -10.70 -5.98 -27.23
CA ASN A 216 -10.52 -4.80 -28.08
C ASN A 216 -10.36 -5.16 -29.58
N GLU A 217 -10.28 -4.17 -30.43
CA GLU A 217 -10.14 -4.32 -31.88
C GLU A 217 -8.85 -5.03 -32.32
N TYR A 218 -7.85 -5.12 -31.45
CA TYR A 218 -6.58 -5.83 -31.67
C TYR A 218 -6.60 -7.27 -31.14
N GLY A 219 -7.71 -7.73 -30.56
CA GLY A 219 -7.85 -9.09 -30.03
C GLY A 219 -7.31 -9.30 -28.62
N TYR A 220 -7.08 -8.25 -27.84
CA TYR A 220 -6.59 -8.30 -26.47
C TYR A 220 -7.64 -7.83 -25.46
N ASN A 221 -7.54 -8.33 -24.22
CA ASN A 221 -8.49 -8.10 -23.14
C ASN A 221 -8.11 -6.86 -22.29
N TYR A 222 -7.81 -5.75 -22.91
CA TYR A 222 -7.38 -4.53 -22.21
C TYR A 222 -8.13 -3.30 -22.74
N TRP A 223 -8.58 -2.47 -21.79
CA TRP A 223 -9.14 -1.16 -22.06
C TRP A 223 -8.03 -0.12 -22.26
N LEU A 224 -8.32 0.93 -23.01
CA LEU A 224 -7.39 2.05 -23.18
C LEU A 224 -7.30 2.92 -21.94
N TYR A 225 -8.38 3.05 -21.16
CA TYR A 225 -8.44 3.82 -19.93
C TYR A 225 -8.90 2.95 -18.76
N ALA A 226 -8.39 3.26 -17.56
CA ALA A 226 -8.73 2.53 -16.34
C ALA A 226 -10.20 2.69 -15.90
N THR A 227 -10.92 3.57 -16.58
CA THR A 227 -12.38 3.72 -16.45
C THR A 227 -13.18 2.61 -17.17
N GLY A 228 -12.50 1.57 -17.69
CA GLY A 228 -13.17 0.53 -18.49
C GLY A 228 -13.72 1.06 -19.83
N ASN A 229 -13.00 1.97 -20.46
CA ASN A 229 -13.43 2.63 -21.68
C ASN A 229 -12.26 2.86 -22.66
N ASN A 230 -12.58 3.05 -23.94
CA ASN A 230 -11.62 3.41 -25.00
C ASN A 230 -11.73 4.89 -25.41
N THR A 231 -12.66 5.64 -24.83
CA THR A 231 -12.77 7.09 -25.02
C THR A 231 -12.14 7.83 -23.85
N ILE A 232 -11.53 8.99 -24.12
CA ILE A 232 -10.96 9.85 -23.07
C ILE A 232 -12.03 10.11 -22.00
N PRO A 233 -11.70 9.93 -20.71
CA PRO A 233 -12.63 10.22 -19.63
C PRO A 233 -13.11 11.67 -19.63
N ASP A 234 -14.33 11.89 -19.20
CA ASP A 234 -14.84 13.22 -18.90
C ASP A 234 -14.09 13.84 -17.71
N ILE A 235 -13.81 15.13 -17.81
CA ILE A 235 -13.12 15.85 -16.74
C ILE A 235 -14.05 15.95 -15.51
N ALA A 236 -13.56 15.52 -14.37
CA ALA A 236 -14.26 15.66 -13.11
C ALA A 236 -14.40 17.12 -12.67
N THR A 237 -15.50 17.43 -11.99
CA THR A 237 -15.71 18.68 -11.25
C THR A 237 -15.91 18.37 -9.77
N ALA A 238 -15.54 19.30 -8.89
CA ALA A 238 -15.56 19.04 -7.46
C ALA A 238 -16.79 19.62 -6.74
N THR A 239 -17.24 18.90 -5.68
CA THR A 239 -18.12 19.46 -4.65
C THR A 239 -17.36 20.41 -3.74
N ALA A 240 -18.05 21.15 -2.87
CA ALA A 240 -17.44 22.06 -1.90
C ALA A 240 -16.48 21.40 -0.91
N THR A 241 -16.58 20.07 -0.71
CA THR A 241 -15.72 19.26 0.18
C THR A 241 -14.75 18.36 -0.58
N GLY A 242 -14.60 18.57 -1.89
CA GLY A 242 -13.64 17.87 -2.72
C GLY A 242 -14.03 16.42 -3.06
N GLY A 243 -15.32 16.06 -3.00
CA GLY A 243 -15.84 14.90 -3.73
C GLY A 243 -16.07 15.26 -5.19
N ILE A 244 -16.28 14.28 -6.08
CA ILE A 244 -16.63 14.55 -7.48
C ILE A 244 -18.12 14.90 -7.59
N ALA A 245 -18.42 16.01 -8.27
CA ALA A 245 -19.78 16.54 -8.43
C ALA A 245 -20.52 15.96 -9.65
N ASN A 246 -19.80 15.44 -10.63
CA ASN A 246 -20.31 14.79 -11.84
C ASN A 246 -19.88 13.32 -11.97
N PRO A 247 -20.11 12.46 -10.94
CA PRO A 247 -19.68 11.08 -10.98
C PRO A 247 -20.34 10.32 -12.13
N GLY A 248 -19.63 9.37 -12.74
CA GLY A 248 -20.15 8.62 -13.87
C GLY A 248 -19.22 7.53 -14.37
N PRO A 249 -19.66 6.73 -15.33
CA PRO A 249 -18.95 5.52 -15.77
C PRO A 249 -17.66 5.81 -16.56
N ASN A 250 -17.38 7.05 -16.88
CA ASN A 250 -16.14 7.45 -17.59
C ASN A 250 -15.70 8.84 -17.15
N VAL A 251 -15.54 9.05 -15.85
CA VAL A 251 -15.11 10.33 -15.25
C VAL A 251 -13.81 10.14 -14.50
N ALA A 252 -12.88 11.09 -14.64
CA ALA A 252 -11.60 11.08 -13.94
C ALA A 252 -11.19 12.50 -13.50
N ASN A 253 -10.46 12.59 -12.39
CA ASN A 253 -9.90 13.86 -11.90
C ASN A 253 -8.56 14.16 -12.57
N TYR A 254 -8.60 15.01 -13.60
CA TYR A 254 -7.42 15.43 -14.37
C TYR A 254 -7.65 16.82 -14.98
N ALA A 255 -6.66 17.35 -15.67
CA ALA A 255 -6.72 18.62 -16.42
C ALA A 255 -7.15 19.84 -15.59
N GLY A 256 -6.91 19.81 -14.27
CA GLY A 256 -7.28 20.90 -13.38
C GLY A 256 -8.80 21.12 -13.25
N GLY A 257 -9.62 20.08 -13.56
CA GLY A 257 -11.08 20.22 -13.55
C GLY A 257 -11.68 20.37 -12.15
N CYS A 258 -11.02 19.84 -11.13
CA CYS A 258 -11.49 19.90 -9.76
C CYS A 258 -10.94 21.13 -9.05
N THR A 259 -11.81 22.09 -8.73
CA THR A 259 -11.52 23.27 -7.92
C THR A 259 -12.42 23.30 -6.71
N TRP A 260 -11.84 23.27 -5.53
CA TRP A 260 -12.54 23.36 -4.27
C TRP A 260 -11.62 24.03 -3.23
N ASN A 261 -12.10 24.44 -2.08
CA ASN A 261 -11.35 25.17 -1.03
C ASN A 261 -10.46 26.36 -1.53
N GLY A 262 -10.78 26.95 -2.67
CA GLY A 262 -10.00 28.05 -3.26
C GLY A 262 -8.74 27.64 -4.01
N GLN A 263 -8.56 26.36 -4.32
CA GLN A 263 -7.42 25.80 -5.06
C GLN A 263 -7.85 25.33 -6.44
N ILE A 264 -6.94 25.41 -7.40
CA ILE A 264 -7.03 24.76 -8.70
C ILE A 264 -6.30 23.41 -8.60
N GLU A 265 -6.73 22.41 -9.39
CA GLU A 265 -6.04 21.11 -9.47
C GLU A 265 -6.05 20.35 -8.13
N ASN A 266 -7.16 20.45 -7.40
CA ASN A 266 -7.31 19.76 -6.13
C ASN A 266 -7.47 18.25 -6.30
N LEU A 267 -6.90 17.51 -5.34
CA LEU A 267 -7.18 16.10 -5.16
C LEU A 267 -8.64 15.88 -4.75
N THR A 268 -9.23 14.79 -5.20
CA THR A 268 -10.61 14.44 -4.86
C THR A 268 -10.67 13.26 -3.89
N THR A 269 -11.78 13.13 -3.17
CA THR A 269 -12.05 11.96 -2.33
C THR A 269 -11.92 10.69 -3.15
N VAL A 270 -11.11 9.74 -2.67
CA VAL A 270 -10.88 8.46 -3.35
C VAL A 270 -12.19 7.76 -3.66
N GLY A 271 -12.33 7.18 -4.85
CA GLY A 271 -13.54 6.49 -5.30
C GLY A 271 -14.74 7.37 -5.63
N SER A 272 -14.65 8.70 -5.44
CA SER A 272 -15.81 9.58 -5.61
C SER A 272 -16.24 9.78 -7.07
N ALA A 273 -15.41 9.41 -8.03
CA ALA A 273 -15.78 9.35 -9.45
C ALA A 273 -16.83 8.27 -9.74
N MET A 274 -16.94 7.26 -8.86
CA MET A 274 -17.78 6.08 -9.02
C MET A 274 -17.51 5.30 -10.32
N CYS A 275 -16.27 5.41 -10.83
CA CYS A 275 -15.82 4.80 -12.06
C CYS A 275 -14.71 3.80 -11.74
N ALA A 276 -15.07 2.54 -11.61
CA ALA A 276 -14.14 1.46 -11.26
C ALA A 276 -13.58 0.77 -12.50
N SER A 277 -12.37 0.21 -12.40
CA SER A 277 -11.87 -0.80 -13.33
C SER A 277 -12.73 -2.09 -13.27
N HIS A 278 -12.48 -3.03 -14.16
CA HIS A 278 -13.14 -4.34 -14.13
C HIS A 278 -13.05 -5.02 -12.77
N TYR A 279 -11.90 -4.94 -12.11
CA TYR A 279 -11.66 -5.56 -10.81
C TYR A 279 -12.16 -4.74 -9.62
N GLY A 280 -12.64 -3.51 -9.84
CA GLY A 280 -13.16 -2.65 -8.78
C GLY A 280 -12.12 -1.73 -8.14
N THR A 281 -10.99 -1.47 -8.80
CA THR A 281 -10.08 -0.39 -8.41
C THR A 281 -10.60 0.96 -8.91
N PHE A 282 -10.38 2.02 -8.14
CA PHE A 282 -10.76 3.38 -8.48
C PHE A 282 -9.55 4.27 -8.64
N ASP A 283 -9.77 5.41 -9.30
CA ASP A 283 -8.84 6.53 -9.45
C ASP A 283 -7.50 6.17 -10.12
N GLN A 284 -7.40 4.97 -10.76
CA GLN A 284 -6.28 4.63 -11.63
C GLN A 284 -6.33 5.41 -12.97
N ALA A 285 -7.04 6.51 -13.03
CA ALA A 285 -7.09 7.50 -14.10
C ALA A 285 -7.10 8.91 -13.49
N GLY A 286 -5.93 9.52 -13.31
CA GLY A 286 -5.80 10.84 -12.72
C GLY A 286 -5.70 10.82 -11.19
N ASN A 287 -6.17 11.86 -10.51
CA ASN A 287 -6.02 12.15 -9.09
C ASN A 287 -4.55 12.34 -8.68
N VAL A 288 -3.77 11.28 -8.46
CA VAL A 288 -2.32 11.35 -8.27
C VAL A 288 -1.57 10.38 -9.18
N TRP A 289 -0.36 10.71 -9.58
CA TRP A 289 0.58 9.72 -10.09
C TRP A 289 0.83 8.65 -9.04
N GLU A 290 0.95 7.40 -9.47
CA GLU A 290 1.16 6.31 -8.53
C GLU A 290 2.51 5.63 -8.74
N TRP A 291 3.29 5.54 -7.64
CA TRP A 291 4.54 4.80 -7.63
C TRP A 291 4.32 3.30 -7.84
N SER A 292 5.17 2.69 -8.67
CA SER A 292 5.26 1.24 -8.85
C SER A 292 6.68 0.72 -8.55
N GLU A 293 6.84 -0.61 -8.46
CA GLU A 293 8.16 -1.26 -8.41
C GLU A 293 8.91 -1.16 -9.75
N GLY A 294 8.26 -0.77 -10.83
CA GLY A 294 8.83 -0.68 -12.16
C GLY A 294 10.14 0.10 -12.19
N ILE A 295 11.09 -0.34 -13.01
CA ILE A 295 12.34 0.35 -13.26
C ILE A 295 12.47 0.61 -14.74
N GLU A 296 12.74 1.84 -15.10
CA GLU A 296 13.01 2.25 -16.47
C GLU A 296 14.39 2.87 -16.60
N VAL A 297 14.95 2.76 -17.80
CA VAL A 297 16.17 3.47 -18.18
C VAL A 297 15.78 4.70 -18.98
N LYS A 298 16.11 5.86 -18.47
CA LYS A 298 15.94 7.14 -19.19
C LYS A 298 17.28 7.60 -19.76
N THR A 299 17.21 8.32 -20.86
CA THR A 299 18.40 8.92 -21.51
C THR A 299 18.37 10.42 -21.29
N ALA A 300 19.43 10.95 -20.71
CA ALA A 300 19.64 12.38 -20.54
C ALA A 300 20.02 13.06 -21.87
N GLY A 301 19.95 14.38 -21.90
CA GLY A 301 20.29 15.17 -23.10
C GLY A 301 21.75 15.06 -23.56
N ASP A 302 22.65 14.60 -22.68
CA ASP A 302 24.07 14.29 -22.98
C ASP A 302 24.30 12.84 -23.42
N ASN A 303 23.25 12.08 -23.68
CA ASN A 303 23.19 10.65 -23.99
C ASN A 303 23.62 9.72 -22.84
N SER A 304 23.85 10.22 -21.64
CA SER A 304 23.99 9.36 -20.46
C SER A 304 22.65 8.70 -20.10
N THR A 305 22.72 7.51 -19.50
CA THR A 305 21.52 6.79 -19.05
C THR A 305 21.45 6.77 -17.54
N TYR A 306 20.22 6.85 -17.01
CA TYR A 306 19.93 6.72 -15.59
C TYR A 306 18.63 5.95 -15.36
N ASN A 307 18.55 5.28 -14.22
CA ASN A 307 17.36 4.54 -13.85
C ASN A 307 16.35 5.43 -13.10
N VAL A 308 15.07 5.11 -13.27
CA VAL A 308 13.95 5.72 -12.57
C VAL A 308 13.00 4.64 -12.06
N ARG A 309 12.22 4.96 -11.03
CA ARG A 309 11.08 4.14 -10.59
C ARG A 309 9.81 4.56 -11.32
N GLY A 310 8.95 3.59 -11.56
CA GLY A 310 7.73 3.80 -12.32
C GLY A 310 6.71 4.70 -11.64
N LEU A 311 6.14 5.60 -12.44
CA LEU A 311 4.96 6.40 -12.11
C LEU A 311 3.90 6.18 -13.18
N ARG A 312 2.67 5.90 -12.78
CA ARG A 312 1.54 5.64 -13.69
C ARG A 312 0.42 6.65 -13.53
N GLN A 313 -0.29 6.92 -14.59
CA GLN A 313 -1.66 7.46 -14.70
C GLN A 313 -1.87 8.96 -14.81
N GLY A 314 -0.89 9.82 -14.74
CA GLY A 314 -1.18 11.25 -14.62
C GLY A 314 -1.82 11.61 -13.28
N SER A 315 -2.09 12.87 -13.09
CA SER A 315 -2.65 13.41 -11.85
C SER A 315 -3.76 14.42 -12.14
N SER A 316 -4.33 14.98 -11.08
CA SER A 316 -5.38 16.01 -11.14
C SER A 316 -5.05 17.21 -12.03
N ASN A 317 -3.79 17.55 -12.22
CA ASN A 317 -3.37 18.70 -13.03
C ASN A 317 -2.86 18.35 -14.43
N ASP A 318 -2.61 17.09 -14.72
CA ASP A 318 -2.08 16.71 -16.02
C ASP A 318 -3.16 16.76 -17.09
N PRO A 319 -2.88 17.34 -18.28
CA PRO A 319 -3.86 17.34 -19.35
C PRO A 319 -4.07 15.93 -19.91
N ALA A 320 -5.27 15.66 -20.45
CA ALA A 320 -5.54 14.40 -21.13
C ALA A 320 -4.52 14.11 -22.24
N VAL A 321 -4.14 15.14 -22.98
CA VAL A 321 -3.14 15.09 -24.04
C VAL A 321 -2.02 16.05 -23.67
N GLY A 322 -0.88 15.51 -23.27
CA GLY A 322 0.32 16.26 -22.94
C GLY A 322 1.06 16.79 -24.17
N GLN A 323 2.22 17.38 -23.93
CA GLN A 323 3.13 17.79 -24.99
C GLN A 323 3.49 16.58 -25.87
N GLN A 324 3.58 16.78 -27.18
CA GLN A 324 3.87 15.72 -28.17
C GLN A 324 2.74 14.68 -28.34
N GLY A 325 1.49 14.99 -27.97
CA GLY A 325 0.35 14.08 -28.14
C GLY A 325 0.31 12.91 -27.17
N GLN A 326 1.06 12.97 -26.10
CA GLN A 326 1.06 11.95 -25.04
C GLN A 326 -0.28 12.00 -24.28
N VAL A 327 -0.90 10.85 -24.08
CA VAL A 327 -2.16 10.72 -23.34
C VAL A 327 -1.87 10.10 -21.98
N TYR A 328 -1.62 10.92 -20.98
CA TYR A 328 -1.14 10.49 -19.65
C TYR A 328 -2.04 9.46 -18.96
N LEU A 329 -3.35 9.49 -19.23
CA LEU A 329 -4.32 8.58 -18.63
C LEU A 329 -4.44 7.23 -19.36
N ALA A 330 -3.83 7.09 -20.55
CA ALA A 330 -4.03 5.92 -21.40
C ALA A 330 -3.05 4.79 -21.06
N ALA A 331 -3.49 3.55 -21.24
CA ALA A 331 -2.67 2.35 -21.17
C ALA A 331 -1.45 2.42 -22.11
N SER A 332 -1.60 3.05 -23.27
CA SER A 332 -0.53 3.30 -24.25
C SER A 332 0.53 4.29 -23.76
N PHE A 333 0.25 5.08 -22.74
CA PHE A 333 1.25 5.94 -22.14
C PHE A 333 2.24 5.09 -21.35
N GLY A 334 3.49 5.12 -21.78
CA GLY A 334 4.58 4.45 -21.07
C GLY A 334 4.73 5.02 -19.66
N ASN A 335 5.42 4.29 -18.84
CA ASN A 335 5.74 4.69 -17.49
C ASN A 335 6.49 6.04 -17.48
N ASN A 336 5.98 7.03 -16.75
CA ASN A 336 6.64 8.34 -16.57
C ASN A 336 7.60 8.33 -15.39
N GLY A 337 8.45 7.31 -15.29
CA GLY A 337 9.32 7.11 -14.15
C GLY A 337 10.06 8.35 -13.66
N ALA A 338 10.33 8.38 -12.37
CA ALA A 338 11.07 9.43 -11.69
C ALA A 338 12.16 8.87 -10.78
N LEU A 339 13.11 9.71 -10.36
CA LEU A 339 14.08 9.33 -9.35
C LEU A 339 13.36 8.93 -8.06
N PRO A 340 13.74 7.84 -7.41
CA PRO A 340 13.01 7.31 -6.25
C PRO A 340 13.05 8.20 -5.01
N ASP A 341 13.96 9.16 -4.97
CA ASP A 341 14.13 10.19 -3.93
C ASP A 341 13.49 11.54 -4.30
N ALA A 342 12.86 11.63 -5.46
CA ALA A 342 12.16 12.84 -5.86
C ALA A 342 10.81 12.96 -5.13
N TYR A 343 10.56 14.13 -4.54
CA TYR A 343 9.25 14.48 -4.00
C TYR A 343 8.41 15.13 -5.09
N PHE A 344 7.31 14.47 -5.42
CA PHE A 344 6.32 15.05 -6.33
C PHE A 344 5.06 15.41 -5.56
N TRP A 345 4.62 16.64 -5.73
CA TRP A 345 3.42 17.19 -5.08
C TRP A 345 2.11 16.54 -5.55
N ASN A 346 2.15 15.78 -6.62
CA ASN A 346 1.04 15.09 -7.23
C ASN A 346 1.28 13.58 -7.39
N ALA A 347 2.21 13.00 -6.60
CA ALA A 347 2.46 11.57 -6.60
C ALA A 347 2.15 10.95 -5.24
N GLY A 348 1.36 9.89 -5.28
CA GLY A 348 0.98 9.01 -4.20
C GLY A 348 1.29 7.55 -4.54
N PHE A 349 0.57 6.62 -3.95
CA PHE A 349 0.72 5.18 -4.20
C PHE A 349 -0.49 4.40 -3.69
N ARG A 350 -0.63 3.19 -4.17
CA ARG A 350 -1.47 2.14 -3.55
C ARG A 350 -0.62 0.95 -3.15
N LEU A 351 -1.18 0.02 -2.36
CA LEU A 351 -0.51 -1.22 -1.98
C LEU A 351 -1.06 -2.40 -2.76
N ALA A 352 -0.24 -3.41 -2.96
CA ALA A 352 -0.65 -4.77 -3.28
C ALA A 352 -0.42 -5.68 -2.07
N ALA A 353 -1.12 -6.83 -2.05
CA ALA A 353 -1.02 -7.79 -0.96
C ALA A 353 -1.23 -9.23 -1.45
N ILE A 354 -0.77 -10.19 -0.64
CA ILE A 354 -1.15 -11.60 -0.87
C ILE A 354 -2.62 -11.79 -0.48
N PRO A 355 -3.39 -12.62 -1.22
CA PRO A 355 -4.70 -13.04 -0.77
C PRO A 355 -4.57 -13.82 0.53
N GLU A 356 -5.38 -13.48 1.52
CA GLU A 356 -5.50 -14.30 2.73
C GLU A 356 -5.92 -15.72 2.33
N PRO A 357 -5.35 -16.78 2.94
CA PRO A 357 -5.86 -18.12 2.74
C PRO A 357 -7.35 -18.12 3.08
N SER A 358 -8.21 -18.43 2.11
CA SER A 358 -9.66 -18.43 2.37
C SER A 358 -9.97 -19.29 3.59
N ALA A 359 -10.89 -18.86 4.44
CA ALA A 359 -11.32 -19.61 5.62
C ALA A 359 -11.68 -21.08 5.27
N ALA A 360 -12.10 -21.35 4.03
CA ALA A 360 -12.33 -22.68 3.51
C ALA A 360 -11.05 -23.55 3.48
N TRP A 361 -9.89 -22.98 3.11
CA TRP A 361 -8.61 -23.70 3.15
C TRP A 361 -8.13 -23.96 4.57
N LEU A 362 -8.33 -23.03 5.50
CA LEU A 362 -8.03 -23.21 6.93
C LEU A 362 -8.89 -24.32 7.54
N VAL A 363 -10.18 -24.39 7.19
CA VAL A 363 -11.08 -25.47 7.61
C VAL A 363 -10.68 -26.81 7.02
N LEU A 364 -10.26 -26.86 5.74
CA LEU A 364 -9.76 -28.08 5.10
C LEU A 364 -8.44 -28.55 5.71
N LEU A 365 -7.51 -27.67 6.01
CA LEU A 365 -6.26 -27.99 6.70
C LEU A 365 -6.53 -28.49 8.13
N ALA A 366 -7.38 -27.80 8.89
CA ALA A 366 -7.76 -28.23 10.23
C ALA A 366 -8.51 -29.56 10.22
N GLY A 367 -9.44 -29.76 9.26
CA GLY A 367 -10.15 -31.02 9.03
C GLY A 367 -9.23 -32.16 8.61
N GLY A 368 -8.25 -31.88 7.73
CA GLY A 368 -7.24 -32.84 7.30
C GLY A 368 -6.33 -33.29 8.43
N ILE A 369 -5.86 -32.35 9.26
CA ILE A 369 -5.04 -32.67 10.46
C ILE A 369 -5.85 -33.48 11.47
N ALA A 370 -7.11 -33.10 11.74
CA ALA A 370 -8.00 -33.85 12.63
C ALA A 370 -8.23 -35.30 12.11
N TRP A 371 -8.40 -35.47 10.80
CA TRP A 371 -8.58 -36.79 10.19
C TRP A 371 -7.32 -37.67 10.29
N ILE A 372 -6.12 -37.08 10.10
CA ILE A 372 -4.84 -37.76 10.27
C ILE A 372 -4.65 -38.19 11.74
N VAL A 373 -4.91 -37.30 12.70
CA VAL A 373 -4.79 -37.62 14.14
C VAL A 373 -5.77 -38.70 14.54
N LEU A 374 -7.00 -38.71 14.03
CA LEU A 374 -8.00 -39.76 14.27
C LEU A 374 -7.59 -41.08 13.66
N LYS A 375 -6.94 -41.09 12.48
CA LYS A 375 -6.47 -42.31 11.83
C LYS A 375 -5.29 -42.94 12.54
N ILE A 376 -4.35 -42.14 13.05
CA ILE A 376 -3.21 -42.59 13.87
C ILE A 376 -3.70 -43.15 15.22
N GLY A 377 -4.68 -42.45 15.85
CA GLY A 377 -5.28 -42.91 17.13
C GLY A 377 -6.04 -44.23 17.01
N ARG A 378 -6.59 -44.57 15.83
CA ARG A 378 -7.29 -45.86 15.62
C ARG A 378 -6.32 -47.03 15.38
N HIS A 379 -5.16 -46.81 14.79
CA HIS A 379 -4.15 -47.90 14.60
C HIS A 379 -3.37 -48.22 15.87
N GLY A 380 -3.34 -47.31 16.87
CA GLY A 380 -2.71 -47.58 18.17
C GLY A 380 -3.52 -48.43 19.14
N LYS A 381 -4.79 -48.76 18.86
CA LYS A 381 -5.66 -49.54 19.75
C LYS A 381 -5.85 -51.02 19.36
N CYS A 382 -5.24 -51.48 18.27
CA CYS A 382 -5.44 -52.86 17.78
C CYS A 382 -4.31 -53.87 18.12
N ALA A 383 -3.42 -53.52 19.07
CA ALA A 383 -2.31 -54.40 19.46
C ALA A 383 -2.29 -54.64 20.97
N LYS A 384 -3.34 -55.18 21.56
CA LYS A 384 -3.32 -55.84 22.89
C LYS A 384 -4.54 -56.79 22.95
N ASN A 385 -4.32 -58.05 22.75
CA ASN A 385 -4.86 -59.22 23.46
C ASN A 385 -4.72 -60.47 22.62
N HIS A 386 -3.59 -61.16 22.72
CA HIS A 386 -3.54 -62.61 22.52
C HIS A 386 -3.05 -63.23 23.85
N PRO A 387 -3.83 -64.10 24.50
CA PRO A 387 -3.33 -64.94 25.60
C PRO A 387 -2.47 -66.06 25.03
N LEU A 388 -1.31 -66.28 25.63
CA LEU A 388 -0.47 -67.42 25.44
C LEU A 388 -1.13 -68.63 26.10
N GLU A 389 -1.58 -69.61 25.35
CA GLU A 389 -1.79 -70.97 25.86
C GLU A 389 -0.48 -71.77 25.69
N ASN A 390 -0.01 -72.32 26.77
CA ASN A 390 1.09 -73.28 26.83
C ASN A 390 0.55 -74.74 26.85
N PRO A 391 1.41 -75.71 26.53
CA PRO A 391 1.09 -77.09 26.07
C PRO A 391 0.55 -78.00 27.09
#